data_0e02f1e82511e5367cd22859aa88aec9
#
_entry.id   0e02f1e82511e5367cd22859aa88aec9
#
_cell.length_a   1.000
_cell.length_b   1.000
_cell.length_c   1.000
_cell.angle_alpha   90.00
_cell.angle_beta   90.00
_cell.angle_gamma   90.00
#
_symmetry.space_group_name_H-M   'P 1'
#
loop_
_entity.id
_entity.type
_entity.pdbx_description
1 polymer ?
#
loop_
_entity_poly.entity_id
_entity_poly.type
_entity_poly.pdbx_seq_one_letter_code
_entity_poly.pdbx_strand_id
1 'polypeptide(L)'
;MQRYSILWADDEIDLLKPHIIFLEQRGYDITPVNNGTEAVEKSDEKHYDVVFLDENMPGMSGLEALTQIKNNKPNLPVVMITKNEQGHIMEEAIGPKIADYLIKPLNPSQILLSVKKILDNKRLVIEKTNLNYQQEFRKISMAFQDVMNHDQWADIYKKLVFWELQMDQTDNQEMGDVLDMQKMEANANFAKFIIRNYDSWLNDPKSDKPLLSHQIMKRKVFPELGKKPVFVILIDNLRYDQWKVIEPELTDYFNVEKEDT
;
A
#
# COMPACT_ATOMS: atom_id res chain seq x y z
N MET A 1 12.23 -24.49 1.01
CA MET A 1 11.07 -23.82 1.63
C MET A 1 11.54 -22.50 2.18
N GLN A 2 10.93 -21.41 1.79
CA GLN A 2 11.21 -20.09 2.34
C GLN A 2 10.81 -20.07 3.82
N ARG A 3 11.71 -19.67 4.71
CA ARG A 3 11.42 -19.53 6.13
C ARG A 3 10.89 -18.13 6.39
N TYR A 4 9.79 -18.02 7.12
CA TYR A 4 9.29 -16.72 7.55
C TYR A 4 10.20 -16.11 8.60
N SER A 5 10.52 -14.83 8.45
CA SER A 5 11.43 -14.09 9.32
C SER A 5 10.68 -13.23 10.34
N ILE A 6 10.99 -13.38 11.60
CA ILE A 6 10.33 -12.70 12.72
C ILE A 6 11.36 -11.89 13.50
N LEU A 7 11.11 -10.62 13.70
CA LEU A 7 11.86 -9.77 14.63
C LEU A 7 11.14 -9.79 15.97
N TRP A 8 11.86 -10.04 17.06
CA TRP A 8 11.30 -10.09 18.41
C TRP A 8 12.07 -9.22 19.37
N ALA A 9 11.45 -8.12 19.83
CA ALA A 9 11.99 -7.19 20.79
C ALA A 9 11.34 -7.36 22.17
N ASP A 10 12.15 -7.64 23.18
CA ASP A 10 11.74 -7.77 24.58
C ASP A 10 12.98 -7.56 25.45
N ASP A 11 12.91 -6.72 26.49
CA ASP A 11 14.07 -6.44 27.37
C ASP A 11 14.51 -7.67 28.17
N GLU A 12 13.60 -8.64 28.36
CA GLU A 12 13.85 -9.93 28.95
C GLU A 12 13.99 -11.06 27.91
N ILE A 13 14.41 -10.76 26.68
CA ILE A 13 14.43 -11.70 25.54
C ILE A 13 15.21 -12.99 25.85
N ASP A 14 16.21 -12.94 26.71
CA ASP A 14 16.97 -14.11 27.12
C ASP A 14 16.13 -15.14 27.89
N LEU A 15 15.08 -14.70 28.58
CA LEU A 15 14.12 -15.58 29.27
C LEU A 15 13.16 -16.24 28.29
N LEU A 16 13.03 -15.70 27.10
CA LEU A 16 12.15 -16.20 26.04
C LEU A 16 12.84 -17.20 25.09
N LYS A 17 14.08 -17.58 25.33
CA LYS A 17 14.81 -18.59 24.55
C LYS A 17 14.01 -19.90 24.29
N PRO A 18 13.27 -20.47 25.25
CA PRO A 18 12.46 -21.65 24.99
C PRO A 18 11.36 -21.42 23.92
N HIS A 19 10.79 -20.21 23.88
CA HIS A 19 9.76 -19.82 22.89
C HIS A 19 10.39 -19.63 21.52
N ILE A 20 11.58 -19.02 21.46
CA ILE A 20 12.36 -18.83 20.23
C ILE A 20 12.68 -20.21 19.63
N ILE A 21 13.29 -21.11 20.41
CA ILE A 21 13.62 -22.48 19.96
C ILE A 21 12.37 -23.21 19.47
N PHE A 22 11.24 -23.06 20.16
CA PHE A 22 9.98 -23.67 19.77
C PHE A 22 9.50 -23.22 18.38
N LEU A 23 9.69 -21.93 18.04
CA LEU A 23 9.34 -21.36 16.71
C LEU A 23 10.37 -21.77 15.65
N GLU A 24 11.65 -21.72 15.95
CA GLU A 24 12.72 -22.13 15.04
C GLU A 24 12.59 -23.59 14.59
N GLN A 25 12.23 -24.51 15.52
CA GLN A 25 11.93 -25.91 15.20
C GLN A 25 10.74 -26.08 14.25
N ARG A 26 9.89 -25.05 14.11
CA ARG A 26 8.73 -25.02 13.22
C ARG A 26 8.99 -24.26 11.91
N GLY A 27 10.24 -23.89 11.68
CA GLY A 27 10.68 -23.32 10.41
C GLY A 27 10.59 -21.80 10.33
N TYR A 28 10.47 -21.11 11.47
CA TYR A 28 10.60 -19.65 11.55
C TYR A 28 12.06 -19.26 11.76
N ASP A 29 12.45 -18.09 11.23
CA ASP A 29 13.75 -17.47 11.47
C ASP A 29 13.55 -16.30 12.43
N ILE A 30 14.09 -16.41 13.66
CA ILE A 30 13.85 -15.42 14.70
C ILE A 30 15.10 -14.55 14.88
N THR A 31 14.90 -13.22 14.82
CA THR A 31 15.92 -12.24 15.18
C THR A 31 15.54 -11.64 16.53
N PRO A 32 16.16 -12.07 17.65
CA PRO A 32 15.91 -11.49 18.96
C PRO A 32 16.68 -10.18 19.13
N VAL A 33 16.03 -9.18 19.73
CA VAL A 33 16.65 -7.90 20.15
C VAL A 33 16.13 -7.52 21.53
N ASN A 34 16.87 -6.71 22.27
CA ASN A 34 16.59 -6.46 23.68
C ASN A 34 16.02 -5.05 23.96
N ASN A 35 15.78 -4.24 22.93
CA ASN A 35 15.25 -2.88 23.09
C ASN A 35 14.54 -2.40 21.83
N GLY A 36 13.73 -1.32 21.97
CA GLY A 36 12.94 -0.76 20.88
C GLY A 36 13.77 -0.08 19.79
N THR A 37 14.89 0.56 20.15
CA THR A 37 15.77 1.23 19.17
C THR A 37 16.36 0.21 18.20
N GLU A 38 16.91 -0.88 18.72
CA GLU A 38 17.46 -1.96 17.91
C GLU A 38 16.37 -2.62 17.05
N ALA A 39 15.14 -2.73 17.57
CA ALA A 39 14.01 -3.24 16.78
C ALA A 39 13.70 -2.36 15.55
N VAL A 40 13.71 -1.04 15.69
CA VAL A 40 13.53 -0.10 14.57
C VAL A 40 14.68 -0.25 13.57
N GLU A 41 15.92 -0.18 14.03
CA GLU A 41 17.11 -0.32 13.17
C GLU A 41 17.10 -1.64 12.38
N LYS A 42 16.86 -2.77 13.05
CA LYS A 42 16.79 -4.08 12.40
C LYS A 42 15.62 -4.20 11.44
N SER A 43 14.50 -3.58 11.77
CA SER A 43 13.35 -3.57 10.85
C SER A 43 13.67 -2.86 9.54
N ASP A 44 14.53 -1.84 9.54
CA ASP A 44 14.94 -1.10 8.35
C ASP A 44 16.03 -1.83 7.54
N GLU A 45 16.93 -2.56 8.23
CA GLU A 45 18.06 -3.26 7.58
C GLU A 45 17.62 -4.43 6.69
N LYS A 46 16.60 -5.19 7.08
CA LYS A 46 16.13 -6.36 6.32
C LYS A 46 14.61 -6.50 6.33
N HIS A 47 14.11 -7.39 5.48
CA HIS A 47 12.69 -7.75 5.46
C HIS A 47 12.36 -8.70 6.61
N TYR A 48 11.24 -8.43 7.29
CA TYR A 48 10.59 -9.32 8.24
C TYR A 48 9.13 -9.53 7.87
N ASP A 49 8.60 -10.71 8.16
CA ASP A 49 7.19 -11.04 7.91
C ASP A 49 6.28 -10.61 9.07
N VAL A 50 6.80 -10.61 10.30
CA VAL A 50 6.11 -10.20 11.53
C VAL A 50 7.11 -9.60 12.51
N VAL A 51 6.68 -8.61 13.29
CA VAL A 51 7.45 -8.06 14.42
C VAL A 51 6.68 -8.29 15.71
N PHE A 52 7.37 -8.80 16.75
CA PHE A 52 6.89 -8.81 18.12
C PHE A 52 7.56 -7.69 18.92
N LEU A 53 6.77 -6.89 19.62
CA LEU A 53 7.24 -5.81 20.47
C LEU A 53 6.68 -5.94 21.88
N ASP A 54 7.55 -6.06 22.86
CA ASP A 54 7.13 -5.85 24.25
C ASP A 54 6.76 -4.39 24.46
N GLU A 55 5.68 -4.15 25.19
CA GLU A 55 5.20 -2.80 25.46
C GLU A 55 6.18 -1.99 26.31
N ASN A 56 6.77 -2.63 27.33
CA ASN A 56 7.57 -1.98 28.34
C ASN A 56 9.05 -2.31 28.19
N MET A 57 9.73 -1.59 27.32
CA MET A 57 11.18 -1.70 27.15
C MET A 57 11.89 -0.43 27.66
N PRO A 58 13.08 -0.53 28.27
CA PRO A 58 13.84 0.63 28.70
C PRO A 58 14.32 1.46 27.50
N GLY A 59 14.29 2.78 27.66
CA GLY A 59 14.65 3.73 26.62
C GLY A 59 13.48 3.99 25.66
N MET A 60 13.39 3.28 24.56
CA MET A 60 12.28 3.36 23.62
C MET A 60 11.24 2.30 23.95
N SER A 61 10.03 2.72 24.28
CA SER A 61 8.89 1.82 24.52
C SER A 61 8.45 1.08 23.24
N GLY A 62 7.73 -0.05 23.41
CA GLY A 62 7.18 -0.78 22.27
C GLY A 62 6.22 0.04 21.40
N LEU A 63 5.49 0.98 22.01
CA LEU A 63 4.56 1.87 21.27
C LEU A 63 5.29 2.92 20.44
N GLU A 64 6.38 3.47 20.96
CA GLU A 64 7.23 4.38 20.20
C GLU A 64 7.91 3.64 19.03
N ALA A 65 8.44 2.43 19.29
CA ALA A 65 9.02 1.57 18.26
C ALA A 65 7.96 1.19 17.18
N LEU A 66 6.75 0.80 17.59
CA LEU A 66 5.63 0.55 16.68
C LEU A 66 5.37 1.74 15.75
N THR A 67 5.32 2.95 16.33
CA THR A 67 5.05 4.16 15.55
C THR A 67 6.13 4.40 14.50
N GLN A 68 7.40 4.27 14.88
CA GLN A 68 8.51 4.45 13.95
C GLN A 68 8.55 3.36 12.86
N ILE A 69 8.36 2.09 13.23
CA ILE A 69 8.30 0.97 12.29
C ILE A 69 7.15 1.17 11.29
N LYS A 70 5.98 1.58 11.76
CA LYS A 70 4.82 1.80 10.90
C LYS A 70 4.95 3.01 9.99
N ASN A 71 5.68 4.05 10.39
CA ASN A 71 5.99 5.18 9.52
C ASN A 71 6.91 4.77 8.35
N ASN A 72 7.88 3.88 8.61
CA ASN A 72 8.83 3.40 7.60
C ASN A 72 8.26 2.24 6.78
N LYS A 73 7.51 1.34 7.43
CA LYS A 73 6.95 0.11 6.85
C LYS A 73 5.48 -0.08 7.27
N PRO A 74 4.53 0.67 6.68
CA PRO A 74 3.11 0.66 7.08
C PRO A 74 2.48 -0.73 7.07
N ASN A 75 2.88 -1.58 6.11
CA ASN A 75 2.30 -2.91 5.89
C ASN A 75 2.96 -4.03 6.71
N LEU A 76 4.05 -3.76 7.43
CA LEU A 76 4.72 -4.76 8.27
C LEU A 76 3.83 -5.10 9.48
N PRO A 77 3.35 -6.35 9.63
CA PRO A 77 2.53 -6.73 10.76
C PRO A 77 3.30 -6.64 12.08
N VAL A 78 2.71 -5.99 13.07
CA VAL A 78 3.29 -5.86 14.41
C VAL A 78 2.33 -6.47 15.42
N VAL A 79 2.85 -7.33 16.30
CA VAL A 79 2.16 -7.93 17.42
C VAL A 79 2.70 -7.30 18.70
N MET A 80 1.82 -6.72 19.49
CA MET A 80 2.22 -6.16 20.80
C MET A 80 2.14 -7.23 21.87
N ILE A 81 3.12 -7.24 22.77
CA ILE A 81 3.19 -8.11 23.94
C ILE A 81 3.05 -7.22 25.17
N THR A 82 2.09 -7.51 26.04
CA THR A 82 1.77 -6.67 27.21
C THR A 82 1.57 -7.50 28.47
N LYS A 83 1.79 -6.90 29.63
CA LYS A 83 1.46 -7.47 30.96
C LYS A 83 0.03 -7.11 31.40
N ASN A 84 -0.68 -6.25 30.68
CA ASN A 84 -1.93 -5.67 31.14
C ASN A 84 -3.12 -6.18 30.30
N GLU A 85 -4.15 -6.73 30.97
CA GLU A 85 -5.41 -7.16 30.33
C GLU A 85 -6.28 -5.97 29.89
N GLN A 86 -5.98 -4.77 30.34
CA GLN A 86 -6.70 -3.53 29.99
C GLN A 86 -6.30 -2.95 28.64
N GLY A 87 -5.67 -3.74 27.75
CA GLY A 87 -5.29 -3.36 26.38
C GLY A 87 -6.40 -2.78 25.51
N HIS A 88 -7.68 -2.97 25.90
CA HIS A 88 -8.84 -2.36 25.22
C HIS A 88 -8.83 -0.82 25.18
N ILE A 89 -8.15 -0.13 26.09
CA ILE A 89 -8.02 1.35 26.07
C ILE A 89 -7.01 1.79 24.99
N MET A 90 -6.05 0.95 24.62
CA MET A 90 -5.10 1.20 23.54
C MET A 90 -5.68 0.89 22.15
N GLU A 91 -6.69 0.01 22.04
CA GLU A 91 -7.36 -0.29 20.77
C GLU A 91 -7.97 0.94 20.10
N GLU A 92 -8.52 1.88 20.86
CA GLU A 92 -9.13 3.10 20.29
C GLU A 92 -8.10 4.07 19.68
N ALA A 93 -6.89 4.14 20.23
CA ALA A 93 -5.88 5.10 19.77
C ALA A 93 -4.87 4.51 18.75
N ILE A 94 -4.62 3.20 18.79
CA ILE A 94 -3.52 2.55 18.04
C ILE A 94 -4.00 1.28 17.31
N GLY A 95 -5.25 0.88 17.48
CA GLY A 95 -5.84 -0.36 16.96
C GLY A 95 -5.56 -0.67 15.48
N PRO A 96 -5.70 0.31 14.56
CA PRO A 96 -5.45 0.05 13.13
C PRO A 96 -3.99 -0.30 12.79
N LYS A 97 -3.04 -0.01 13.69
CA LYS A 97 -1.61 -0.22 13.45
C LYS A 97 -1.08 -1.57 13.97
N ILE A 98 -1.86 -2.32 14.73
CA ILE A 98 -1.46 -3.55 15.40
C ILE A 98 -2.18 -4.74 14.77
N ALA A 99 -1.42 -5.79 14.44
CA ALA A 99 -1.96 -7.01 13.82
C ALA A 99 -2.57 -7.98 14.86
N ASP A 100 -2.03 -8.03 16.08
CA ASP A 100 -2.54 -8.86 17.18
C ASP A 100 -1.92 -8.44 18.53
N TYR A 101 -2.50 -8.93 19.65
CA TYR A 101 -2.00 -8.74 21.01
C TYR A 101 -1.73 -10.07 21.69
N LEU A 102 -0.62 -10.14 22.43
CA LEU A 102 -0.31 -11.28 23.31
C LEU A 102 -0.12 -10.79 24.73
N ILE A 103 -0.71 -11.51 25.69
CA ILE A 103 -0.65 -11.15 27.11
C ILE A 103 0.35 -12.06 27.81
N LYS A 104 1.26 -11.49 28.61
CA LYS A 104 2.19 -12.24 29.45
C LYS A 104 1.44 -12.89 30.65
N PRO A 105 1.70 -14.15 31.04
CA PRO A 105 2.79 -15.01 30.56
C PRO A 105 2.53 -15.59 29.17
N LEU A 106 3.55 -15.56 28.32
CA LEU A 106 3.44 -16.03 26.94
C LEU A 106 3.29 -17.55 26.86
N ASN A 107 2.31 -17.99 26.08
CA ASN A 107 2.15 -19.39 25.74
C ASN A 107 2.66 -19.65 24.32
N PRO A 108 3.61 -20.59 24.12
CA PRO A 108 4.16 -20.89 22.79
C PRO A 108 3.10 -21.20 21.73
N SER A 109 1.98 -21.84 22.12
CA SER A 109 0.90 -22.16 21.21
C SER A 109 0.11 -20.93 20.79
N GLN A 110 -0.08 -19.95 21.67
CA GLN A 110 -0.73 -18.68 21.33
C GLN A 110 0.13 -17.86 20.38
N ILE A 111 1.44 -17.78 20.62
CA ILE A 111 2.38 -17.12 19.71
C ILE A 111 2.30 -17.76 18.32
N LEU A 112 2.37 -19.07 18.24
CA LEU A 112 2.28 -19.80 16.97
C LEU A 112 0.95 -19.57 16.25
N LEU A 113 -0.16 -19.51 16.99
CA LEU A 113 -1.49 -19.24 16.43
C LEU A 113 -1.57 -17.83 15.86
N SER A 114 -1.08 -16.84 16.60
CA SER A 114 -1.02 -15.43 16.15
C SER A 114 -0.20 -15.30 14.86
N VAL A 115 1.01 -15.86 14.84
CA VAL A 115 1.87 -15.86 13.63
C VAL A 115 1.16 -16.50 12.44
N LYS A 116 0.60 -17.69 12.62
CA LYS A 116 -0.12 -18.39 11.52
C LYS A 116 -1.28 -17.56 10.99
N LYS A 117 -2.12 -17.02 11.87
CA LYS A 117 -3.25 -16.16 11.49
C LYS A 117 -2.81 -14.98 10.63
N ILE A 118 -1.74 -14.30 11.04
CA ILE A 118 -1.20 -13.14 10.31
C ILE A 118 -0.66 -13.55 8.94
N LEU A 119 0.16 -14.61 8.88
CA LEU A 119 0.76 -15.08 7.63
C LEU A 119 -0.26 -15.69 6.67
N ASP A 120 -1.25 -16.44 7.17
CA ASP A 120 -2.31 -16.99 6.34
C ASP A 120 -3.20 -15.89 5.78
N ASN A 121 -3.55 -14.86 6.56
CA ASN A 121 -4.28 -13.70 6.06
C ASN A 121 -3.50 -12.96 4.96
N LYS A 122 -2.21 -12.69 5.18
CA LYS A 122 -1.34 -12.06 4.15
C LYS A 122 -1.35 -12.89 2.86
N ARG A 123 -1.16 -14.21 2.97
CA ARG A 123 -1.19 -15.11 1.82
C ARG A 123 -2.52 -15.08 1.07
N LEU A 124 -3.64 -15.16 1.78
CA LEU A 124 -4.98 -15.13 1.16
C LEU A 124 -5.25 -13.80 0.44
N VAL A 125 -4.80 -12.68 0.98
CA VAL A 125 -4.91 -11.37 0.32
C VAL A 125 -4.09 -11.36 -0.97
N ILE A 126 -2.84 -11.81 -0.93
CA ILE A 126 -1.96 -11.91 -2.11
C ILE A 126 -2.59 -12.82 -3.19
N GLU A 127 -3.03 -14.02 -2.82
CA GLU A 127 -3.66 -14.98 -3.75
C GLU A 127 -4.90 -14.38 -4.41
N LYS A 128 -5.76 -13.69 -3.64
CA LYS A 128 -6.95 -13.02 -4.16
C LYS A 128 -6.58 -11.88 -5.11
N THR A 129 -5.59 -11.07 -4.75
CA THR A 129 -5.10 -9.96 -5.59
C THR A 129 -4.55 -10.50 -6.91
N ASN A 130 -3.77 -11.58 -6.87
CA ASN A 130 -3.21 -12.24 -8.05
C ASN A 130 -4.30 -12.76 -8.99
N LEU A 131 -5.29 -13.47 -8.46
CA LEU A 131 -6.40 -13.99 -9.25
C LEU A 131 -7.21 -12.87 -9.93
N ASN A 132 -7.51 -11.81 -9.19
CA ASN A 132 -8.24 -10.65 -9.70
C ASN A 132 -7.44 -9.94 -10.80
N TYR A 133 -6.13 -9.72 -10.58
CA TYR A 133 -5.28 -9.10 -11.58
C TYR A 133 -5.13 -9.96 -12.84
N GLN A 134 -4.97 -11.28 -12.72
CA GLN A 134 -4.92 -12.15 -13.88
C GLN A 134 -6.16 -12.04 -14.79
N GLN A 135 -7.34 -11.87 -14.20
CA GLN A 135 -8.56 -11.64 -14.96
C GLN A 135 -8.54 -10.28 -15.66
N GLU A 136 -8.13 -9.23 -14.96
CA GLU A 136 -8.07 -7.88 -15.50
C GLU A 136 -6.95 -7.72 -16.52
N PHE A 137 -5.81 -8.36 -16.32
CA PHE A 137 -4.69 -8.42 -17.28
C PHE A 137 -5.17 -8.83 -18.67
N ARG A 138 -6.00 -9.89 -18.75
CA ARG A 138 -6.54 -10.34 -20.04
C ARG A 138 -7.44 -9.29 -20.70
N LYS A 139 -8.28 -8.61 -19.92
CA LYS A 139 -9.17 -7.57 -20.43
C LYS A 139 -8.38 -6.36 -20.95
N ILE A 140 -7.38 -5.92 -20.20
CA ILE A 140 -6.51 -4.81 -20.60
C ILE A 140 -5.74 -5.18 -21.88
N SER A 141 -5.13 -6.37 -21.94
CA SER A 141 -4.37 -6.81 -23.11
C SER A 141 -5.26 -6.99 -24.36
N MET A 142 -6.51 -7.44 -24.19
CA MET A 142 -7.49 -7.49 -25.30
C MET A 142 -7.86 -6.09 -25.79
N ALA A 143 -8.02 -5.12 -24.88
CA ALA A 143 -8.37 -3.76 -25.25
C ALA A 143 -7.28 -3.09 -26.13
N PHE A 144 -6.01 -3.48 -26.02
CA PHE A 144 -4.95 -2.97 -26.89
C PHE A 144 -5.09 -3.37 -28.37
N GLN A 145 -5.91 -4.38 -28.66
CA GLN A 145 -6.19 -4.80 -30.04
C GLN A 145 -7.32 -4.02 -30.69
N ASP A 146 -8.11 -3.29 -29.90
CA ASP A 146 -9.24 -2.48 -30.34
C ASP A 146 -8.80 -1.06 -30.70
N VAL A 147 -9.63 -0.37 -31.51
CA VAL A 147 -9.45 1.05 -31.79
C VAL A 147 -10.04 1.85 -30.61
N MET A 148 -9.17 2.23 -29.66
CA MET A 148 -9.57 3.00 -28.48
C MET A 148 -9.61 4.49 -28.74
N ASN A 149 -10.57 5.18 -28.10
CA ASN A 149 -10.60 6.63 -27.99
C ASN A 149 -9.84 7.11 -26.74
N HIS A 150 -9.75 8.42 -26.53
CA HIS A 150 -9.02 9.01 -25.41
C HIS A 150 -9.58 8.62 -24.04
N ASP A 151 -10.92 8.50 -23.88
CA ASP A 151 -11.55 8.12 -22.60
C ASP A 151 -11.21 6.67 -22.23
N GLN A 152 -11.21 5.77 -23.20
CA GLN A 152 -10.85 4.37 -23.01
C GLN A 152 -9.37 4.23 -22.61
N TRP A 153 -8.47 5.07 -23.17
CA TRP A 153 -7.08 5.11 -22.73
C TRP A 153 -6.94 5.65 -21.30
N ALA A 154 -7.71 6.66 -20.91
CA ALA A 154 -7.75 7.14 -19.54
C ALA A 154 -8.22 6.03 -18.56
N ASP A 155 -9.24 5.25 -18.92
CA ASP A 155 -9.72 4.12 -18.12
C ASP A 155 -8.67 3.01 -17.97
N ILE A 156 -7.94 2.69 -19.05
CA ILE A 156 -6.82 1.74 -18.99
C ILE A 156 -5.75 2.24 -18.04
N TYR A 157 -5.36 3.51 -18.13
CA TYR A 157 -4.36 4.10 -17.26
C TYR A 157 -4.79 4.04 -15.78
N LYS A 158 -6.04 4.40 -15.47
CA LYS A 158 -6.61 4.30 -14.11
C LYS A 158 -6.54 2.87 -13.57
N LYS A 159 -6.85 1.88 -14.38
CA LYS A 159 -6.77 0.46 -14.00
C LYS A 159 -5.33 0.03 -13.72
N LEU A 160 -4.38 0.42 -14.54
CA LEU A 160 -2.97 0.10 -14.34
C LEU A 160 -2.45 0.73 -13.03
N VAL A 161 -2.79 1.99 -12.76
CA VAL A 161 -2.45 2.66 -11.50
C VAL A 161 -3.11 1.97 -10.30
N PHE A 162 -4.39 1.60 -10.40
CA PHE A 162 -5.07 0.86 -9.34
C PHE A 162 -4.32 -0.43 -8.98
N TRP A 163 -3.93 -1.21 -9.99
CA TRP A 163 -3.21 -2.47 -9.76
C TRP A 163 -1.80 -2.24 -9.23
N GLU A 164 -1.11 -1.19 -9.66
CA GLU A 164 0.19 -0.80 -9.11
C GLU A 164 0.10 -0.55 -7.60
N LEU A 165 -0.86 0.27 -7.17
CA LEU A 165 -1.08 0.55 -5.75
C LEU A 165 -1.50 -0.70 -4.95
N GLN A 166 -2.28 -1.62 -5.56
CA GLN A 166 -2.64 -2.90 -4.92
C GLN A 166 -1.43 -3.84 -4.77
N MET A 167 -0.53 -3.88 -5.76
CA MET A 167 0.69 -4.70 -5.69
C MET A 167 1.67 -4.14 -4.65
N ASP A 168 1.84 -2.83 -4.60
CA ASP A 168 2.68 -2.15 -3.59
C ASP A 168 2.20 -2.43 -2.16
N GLN A 169 0.88 -2.40 -1.94
CA GLN A 169 0.29 -2.71 -0.63
C GLN A 169 0.52 -4.16 -0.19
N THR A 170 0.63 -5.09 -1.12
CA THR A 170 0.79 -6.53 -0.84
C THR A 170 2.24 -7.00 -0.88
N ASP A 171 3.19 -6.12 -1.22
CA ASP A 171 4.61 -6.45 -1.42
C ASP A 171 4.81 -7.65 -2.38
N ASN A 172 4.05 -7.65 -3.47
CA ASN A 172 3.94 -8.76 -4.42
C ASN A 172 4.83 -8.53 -5.64
N GLN A 173 6.12 -8.74 -5.49
CA GLN A 173 7.13 -8.45 -6.52
C GLN A 173 6.93 -9.26 -7.82
N GLU A 174 6.57 -10.54 -7.73
CA GLU A 174 6.40 -11.39 -8.93
C GLU A 174 5.31 -10.87 -9.88
N MET A 175 4.18 -10.43 -9.32
CA MET A 175 3.09 -9.85 -10.12
C MET A 175 3.37 -8.40 -10.50
N GLY A 176 4.19 -7.69 -9.72
CA GLY A 176 4.69 -6.35 -10.04
C GLY A 176 5.45 -6.34 -11.36
N ASP A 177 6.36 -7.27 -11.58
CA ASP A 177 7.12 -7.40 -12.83
C ASP A 177 6.17 -7.62 -14.04
N VAL A 178 5.11 -8.44 -13.87
CA VAL A 178 4.10 -8.67 -14.91
C VAL A 178 3.31 -7.40 -15.21
N LEU A 179 2.94 -6.64 -14.18
CA LEU A 179 2.27 -5.35 -14.33
C LEU A 179 3.16 -4.34 -15.06
N ASP A 180 4.44 -4.28 -14.74
CA ASP A 180 5.39 -3.37 -15.40
C ASP A 180 5.55 -3.70 -16.91
N MET A 181 5.57 -4.96 -17.27
CA MET A 181 5.54 -5.36 -18.68
C MET A 181 4.26 -4.89 -19.38
N GLN A 182 3.10 -5.00 -18.72
CA GLN A 182 1.83 -4.53 -19.27
C GLN A 182 1.78 -3.00 -19.38
N LYS A 183 2.35 -2.27 -18.41
CA LYS A 183 2.50 -0.80 -18.47
C LYS A 183 3.39 -0.37 -19.64
N MET A 184 4.50 -1.07 -19.89
CA MET A 184 5.36 -0.80 -21.07
C MET A 184 4.60 -1.02 -22.38
N GLU A 185 3.82 -2.09 -22.51
CA GLU A 185 2.99 -2.37 -23.68
C GLU A 185 1.92 -1.28 -23.87
N ALA A 186 1.24 -0.89 -22.78
CA ALA A 186 0.26 0.19 -22.78
C ALA A 186 0.87 1.51 -23.28
N ASN A 187 2.04 1.89 -22.73
CA ASN A 187 2.76 3.10 -23.15
C ASN A 187 3.13 3.08 -24.63
N ALA A 188 3.61 1.96 -25.15
CA ALA A 188 3.97 1.81 -26.56
C ALA A 188 2.74 1.98 -27.49
N ASN A 189 1.59 1.43 -27.09
CA ASN A 189 0.35 1.53 -27.87
C ASN A 189 -0.27 2.93 -27.74
N PHE A 190 -0.26 3.53 -26.54
CA PHE A 190 -0.70 4.89 -26.33
C PHE A 190 0.11 5.91 -27.11
N ALA A 191 1.44 5.76 -27.19
CA ALA A 191 2.30 6.61 -28.01
C ALA A 191 1.87 6.58 -29.48
N LYS A 192 1.56 5.41 -30.03
CA LYS A 192 1.02 5.28 -31.41
C LYS A 192 -0.33 5.98 -31.56
N PHE A 193 -1.21 5.85 -30.56
CA PHE A 193 -2.50 6.53 -30.54
C PHE A 193 -2.33 8.05 -30.56
N ILE A 194 -1.46 8.62 -29.74
CA ILE A 194 -1.16 10.04 -29.71
C ILE A 194 -0.60 10.52 -31.05
N ILE A 195 0.38 9.83 -31.62
CA ILE A 195 0.98 10.20 -32.91
C ILE A 195 -0.07 10.27 -34.03
N ARG A 196 -1.07 9.38 -34.02
CA ARG A 196 -2.13 9.35 -35.05
C ARG A 196 -3.15 10.47 -34.89
N ASN A 197 -3.43 10.91 -33.67
CA ASN A 197 -4.59 11.77 -33.38
C ASN A 197 -4.20 13.23 -33.06
N TYR A 198 -2.98 13.45 -32.56
CA TYR A 198 -2.60 14.75 -31.98
C TYR A 198 -2.72 15.93 -32.95
N ASP A 199 -2.31 15.76 -34.21
CA ASP A 199 -2.43 16.79 -35.22
C ASP A 199 -3.90 17.17 -35.49
N SER A 200 -4.78 16.19 -35.60
CA SER A 200 -6.21 16.42 -35.79
C SER A 200 -6.85 17.10 -34.58
N TRP A 201 -6.42 16.77 -33.36
CA TRP A 201 -6.91 17.41 -32.15
C TRP A 201 -6.58 18.91 -32.06
N LEU A 202 -5.43 19.29 -32.60
CA LEU A 202 -5.04 20.71 -32.65
C LEU A 202 -5.73 21.48 -33.80
N ASN A 203 -5.81 20.88 -34.97
CA ASN A 203 -6.14 21.57 -36.21
C ASN A 203 -7.58 21.37 -36.67
N ASP A 204 -8.26 20.28 -36.29
CA ASP A 204 -9.65 20.04 -36.64
C ASP A 204 -10.61 20.35 -35.46
N PRO A 205 -11.44 21.40 -35.58
CA PRO A 205 -12.45 21.72 -34.57
C PRO A 205 -13.51 20.63 -34.35
N LYS A 206 -13.70 19.74 -35.33
CA LYS A 206 -14.74 18.67 -35.31
C LYS A 206 -14.16 17.34 -34.81
N SER A 207 -12.87 17.25 -34.60
CA SER A 207 -12.25 16.02 -34.11
C SER A 207 -12.76 15.65 -32.70
N ASP A 208 -12.99 14.35 -32.48
CA ASP A 208 -13.21 13.79 -31.13
C ASP A 208 -11.90 13.87 -30.36
N LYS A 209 -11.81 14.82 -29.42
CA LYS A 209 -10.57 15.15 -28.71
C LYS A 209 -10.78 15.33 -27.23
N PRO A 210 -9.78 14.96 -26.43
CA PRO A 210 -9.77 15.25 -24.99
C PRO A 210 -9.77 16.75 -24.73
N LEU A 211 -10.05 17.13 -23.50
CA LEU A 211 -9.88 18.51 -23.05
C LEU A 211 -8.38 18.84 -22.97
N LEU A 212 -7.92 19.67 -23.90
CA LEU A 212 -6.51 20.07 -23.94
C LEU A 212 -6.20 21.12 -22.87
N SER A 213 -4.99 21.08 -22.30
CA SER A 213 -4.55 21.91 -21.17
C SER A 213 -4.83 23.40 -21.33
N HIS A 214 -4.62 23.96 -22.55
CA HIS A 214 -4.88 25.39 -22.83
C HIS A 214 -6.38 25.76 -22.81
N GLN A 215 -7.29 24.78 -22.77
CA GLN A 215 -8.75 24.98 -22.76
C GLN A 215 -9.34 24.82 -21.34
N ILE A 216 -8.61 24.27 -20.39
CA ILE A 216 -9.10 23.94 -19.05
C ILE A 216 -9.73 25.17 -18.37
N MET A 217 -8.99 26.29 -18.31
CA MET A 217 -9.49 27.52 -17.68
C MET A 217 -10.81 27.98 -18.30
N LYS A 218 -10.88 28.02 -19.62
CA LYS A 218 -12.07 28.48 -20.35
C LYS A 218 -13.27 27.54 -20.19
N ARG A 219 -13.03 26.22 -20.15
CA ARG A 219 -14.13 25.24 -20.17
C ARG A 219 -14.55 24.78 -18.78
N LYS A 220 -13.64 24.79 -17.79
CA LYS A 220 -13.91 24.24 -16.44
C LYS A 220 -13.98 25.32 -15.36
N VAL A 221 -13.16 26.37 -15.44
CA VAL A 221 -13.03 27.36 -14.36
C VAL A 221 -13.93 28.57 -14.62
N PHE A 222 -13.84 29.19 -15.79
CA PHE A 222 -14.58 30.42 -16.06
C PHE A 222 -16.09 30.30 -15.95
N PRO A 223 -16.74 29.16 -16.30
CA PRO A 223 -18.18 29.00 -16.13
C PRO A 223 -18.65 29.01 -14.66
N GLU A 224 -17.75 28.75 -13.72
CA GLU A 224 -18.05 28.74 -12.29
C GLU A 224 -17.85 30.12 -11.61
N LEU A 225 -17.14 31.01 -12.29
CA LEU A 225 -16.90 32.37 -11.76
C LEU A 225 -18.21 33.13 -11.58
N GLY A 226 -18.35 33.81 -10.44
CA GLY A 226 -19.54 34.60 -10.12
C GLY A 226 -20.69 33.82 -9.47
N LYS A 227 -20.65 32.49 -9.43
CA LYS A 227 -21.65 31.65 -8.74
C LYS A 227 -21.28 31.46 -7.26
N LYS A 228 -20.04 31.15 -7.00
CA LYS A 228 -19.44 30.93 -5.65
C LYS A 228 -17.96 31.32 -5.68
N PRO A 229 -17.30 31.50 -4.52
CA PRO A 229 -15.84 31.64 -4.50
C PRO A 229 -15.18 30.42 -5.14
N VAL A 230 -14.23 30.66 -6.06
CA VAL A 230 -13.51 29.61 -6.77
C VAL A 230 -12.01 29.75 -6.45
N PHE A 231 -11.42 28.66 -5.98
CA PHE A 231 -9.97 28.54 -5.77
C PHE A 231 -9.43 27.58 -6.83
N VAL A 232 -8.38 27.97 -7.54
CA VAL A 232 -7.68 27.12 -8.49
C VAL A 232 -6.32 26.78 -7.92
N ILE A 233 -6.08 25.49 -7.69
CA ILE A 233 -4.80 24.98 -7.22
C ILE A 233 -4.15 24.22 -8.37
N LEU A 234 -3.02 24.71 -8.85
CA LEU A 234 -2.21 24.04 -9.87
C LEU A 234 -1.02 23.36 -9.17
N ILE A 235 -0.96 22.03 -9.30
CA ILE A 235 0.18 21.24 -8.80
C ILE A 235 0.92 20.70 -10.02
N ASP A 236 2.14 21.17 -10.21
CA ASP A 236 2.99 20.73 -11.31
C ASP A 236 3.53 19.32 -11.05
N ASN A 237 3.59 18.51 -12.12
CA ASN A 237 4.10 17.14 -12.10
C ASN A 237 3.37 16.18 -11.15
N LEU A 238 2.15 16.51 -10.69
CA LEU A 238 1.34 15.56 -9.91
C LEU A 238 0.84 14.44 -10.82
N ARG A 239 1.27 13.21 -10.55
CA ARG A 239 0.78 12.02 -11.26
C ARG A 239 -0.50 11.47 -10.62
N TYR A 240 -1.25 10.69 -11.38
CA TYR A 240 -2.51 10.12 -10.92
C TYR A 240 -2.34 9.11 -9.76
N ASP A 241 -1.26 8.33 -9.77
CA ASP A 241 -0.89 7.44 -8.66
C ASP A 241 -0.66 8.22 -7.35
N GLN A 242 0.07 9.34 -7.43
CA GLN A 242 0.30 10.23 -6.29
C GLN A 242 -1.00 10.87 -5.80
N TRP A 243 -1.87 11.29 -6.75
CA TRP A 243 -3.19 11.78 -6.40
C TRP A 243 -4.00 10.73 -5.61
N LYS A 244 -4.04 9.48 -6.08
CA LYS A 244 -4.79 8.40 -5.41
C LYS A 244 -4.26 8.05 -4.02
N VAL A 245 -3.00 8.28 -3.74
CA VAL A 245 -2.42 8.13 -2.39
C VAL A 245 -2.81 9.30 -1.48
N ILE A 246 -2.90 10.52 -2.01
CA ILE A 246 -3.21 11.74 -1.23
C ILE A 246 -4.72 11.93 -1.06
N GLU A 247 -5.54 11.49 -2.02
CA GLU A 247 -6.99 11.71 -2.06
C GLU A 247 -7.71 11.35 -0.74
N PRO A 248 -7.44 10.21 -0.07
CA PRO A 248 -8.07 9.87 1.19
C PRO A 248 -7.87 10.93 2.29
N GLU A 249 -6.68 11.51 2.40
CA GLU A 249 -6.37 12.56 3.37
C GLU A 249 -7.14 13.86 3.09
N LEU A 250 -7.42 14.13 1.83
CA LEU A 250 -8.17 15.33 1.42
C LEU A 250 -9.68 15.16 1.59
N THR A 251 -10.20 13.94 1.48
CA THR A 251 -11.65 13.68 1.61
C THR A 251 -12.20 13.92 3.01
N ASP A 252 -11.34 13.98 4.03
CA ASP A 252 -11.71 14.39 5.38
C ASP A 252 -12.08 15.88 5.47
N TYR A 253 -11.60 16.70 4.52
CA TYR A 253 -11.79 18.14 4.49
C TYR A 253 -12.60 18.65 3.29
N PHE A 254 -12.62 17.90 2.18
CA PHE A 254 -13.20 18.30 0.90
C PHE A 254 -13.99 17.16 0.27
N ASN A 255 -15.10 17.48 -0.38
CA ASN A 255 -15.82 16.53 -1.22
C ASN A 255 -15.29 16.61 -2.64
N VAL A 256 -14.82 15.49 -3.17
CA VAL A 256 -14.47 15.36 -4.60
C VAL A 256 -15.75 15.15 -5.40
N GLU A 257 -16.23 16.19 -6.08
CA GLU A 257 -17.46 16.12 -6.88
C GLU A 257 -17.23 15.41 -8.21
N LYS A 258 -16.07 15.61 -8.81
CA LYS A 258 -15.74 15.06 -10.13
C LYS A 258 -14.23 14.94 -10.33
N GLU A 259 -13.83 13.82 -10.91
CA GLU A 259 -12.48 13.55 -11.37
C GLU A 259 -12.48 13.38 -12.88
N ASP A 260 -11.80 14.28 -13.58
CA ASP A 260 -11.56 14.20 -15.04
C ASP A 260 -10.07 13.89 -15.26
N THR A 261 -9.75 12.83 -15.96
CA THR A 261 -8.37 12.43 -16.33
C THR A 261 -8.18 12.52 -17.82
#